data_c11068d0a58cf0c98b3dfae1df980408
#
_entry.id   c11068d0a58cf0c98b3dfae1df980408
#
_cell.length_a   1.000
_cell.length_b   1.000
_cell.length_c   1.000
_cell.angle_alpha   90.00
_cell.angle_beta   90.00
_cell.angle_gamma   90.00
#
_symmetry.space_group_name_H-M   'P 1'
#
loop_
_entity.id
_entity.type
_entity.pdbx_description
1 polymer ?
#
loop_
_entity_poly.entity_id
_entity_poly.type
_entity_poly.pdbx_seq_one_letter_code
_entity_poly.pdbx_strand_id
1 'polypeptide(L)'
;LHTATDVLHAWWVPAIAVKKDSIPGYINETWTVIDTEGTYHGQCAENCGTGHAFMPIQVNAIAGDKFDSWMSEQKSIKLAKAAEASSETVWSKEELMARGETLYNTNCAACHKPDGSGTPPVFPALAGSSIATGDPAKHLEVVIKGAAGTAMSAWGGQLNDLEIAAIVTYERNAWGNNAGDLVQPADVKAAR
;
A
#
# COMPACT_ATOMS: atom_id res chain seq x y z
N LEU A 1 -9.82 -14.10 -9.32
CA LEU A 1 -9.87 -12.64 -9.18
C LEU A 1 -10.81 -12.25 -8.07
N HIS A 2 -10.38 -11.37 -7.22
CA HIS A 2 -11.17 -10.83 -6.12
C HIS A 2 -10.89 -9.33 -5.99
N THR A 3 -11.92 -8.53 -5.79
CA THR A 3 -11.78 -7.11 -5.41
C THR A 3 -12.24 -6.91 -3.97
N ALA A 4 -11.47 -6.14 -3.23
CA ALA A 4 -11.81 -5.74 -1.86
C ALA A 4 -12.67 -4.46 -1.82
N THR A 5 -12.90 -3.83 -2.97
CA THR A 5 -13.71 -2.61 -3.11
C THR A 5 -15.19 -2.95 -3.34
N ASP A 6 -16.02 -1.94 -3.33
CA ASP A 6 -17.46 -2.02 -3.58
C ASP A 6 -17.84 -1.78 -5.05
N VAL A 7 -16.85 -1.67 -5.95
CA VAL A 7 -17.06 -1.45 -7.39
C VAL A 7 -16.53 -2.62 -8.22
N LEU A 8 -17.14 -2.83 -9.39
CA LEU A 8 -16.71 -3.82 -10.37
C LEU A 8 -15.44 -3.37 -11.07
N HIS A 9 -14.57 -4.35 -11.36
CA HIS A 9 -13.44 -4.21 -12.27
C HIS A 9 -13.48 -5.38 -13.26
N ALA A 10 -12.82 -5.26 -14.42
CA ALA A 10 -12.57 -6.40 -15.30
C ALA A 10 -11.07 -6.50 -15.58
N TRP A 11 -10.48 -7.62 -15.22
CA TRP A 11 -9.10 -7.95 -15.59
C TRP A 11 -9.07 -8.40 -17.04
N TRP A 12 -8.41 -7.64 -17.91
CA TRP A 12 -8.37 -7.90 -19.34
C TRP A 12 -6.97 -7.75 -19.89
N VAL A 13 -6.45 -8.84 -20.47
CA VAL A 13 -5.19 -8.89 -21.20
C VAL A 13 -5.45 -9.52 -22.57
N PRO A 14 -5.68 -8.70 -23.60
CA PRO A 14 -6.10 -9.18 -24.91
C PRO A 14 -5.18 -10.22 -25.54
N ALA A 15 -3.88 -10.00 -25.44
CA ALA A 15 -2.87 -10.85 -26.08
C ALA A 15 -2.82 -12.30 -25.55
N ILE A 16 -3.38 -12.55 -24.37
CA ILE A 16 -3.50 -13.91 -23.80
C ILE A 16 -4.97 -14.38 -23.73
N ALA A 17 -5.85 -13.71 -24.48
CA ALA A 17 -7.26 -14.04 -24.64
C ALA A 17 -8.06 -14.15 -23.32
N VAL A 18 -7.68 -13.41 -22.27
CA VAL A 18 -8.38 -13.42 -20.99
C VAL A 18 -9.07 -12.09 -20.73
N LYS A 19 -10.37 -12.16 -20.49
CA LYS A 19 -11.18 -11.10 -19.87
C LYS A 19 -12.05 -11.74 -18.79
N LYS A 20 -11.97 -11.23 -17.56
CA LYS A 20 -12.75 -11.74 -16.44
C LYS A 20 -13.11 -10.62 -15.48
N ASP A 21 -14.37 -10.55 -15.13
CA ASP A 21 -14.85 -9.55 -14.17
C ASP A 21 -14.41 -9.92 -12.75
N SER A 22 -14.04 -8.89 -11.99
CA SER A 22 -13.76 -8.97 -10.56
C SER A 22 -14.92 -8.30 -9.83
N ILE A 23 -15.76 -9.13 -9.22
CA ILE A 23 -17.03 -8.71 -8.62
C ILE A 23 -16.86 -8.69 -7.10
N PRO A 24 -17.24 -7.60 -6.39
CA PRO A 24 -17.21 -7.56 -4.94
C PRO A 24 -17.98 -8.72 -4.31
N GLY A 25 -17.37 -9.37 -3.32
CA GLY A 25 -17.95 -10.51 -2.62
C GLY A 25 -17.88 -11.86 -3.34
N TYR A 26 -17.34 -11.88 -4.58
CA TYR A 26 -17.17 -13.13 -5.34
C TYR A 26 -15.71 -13.40 -5.66
N ILE A 27 -15.33 -14.69 -5.65
CA ILE A 27 -14.05 -15.16 -6.16
C ILE A 27 -14.29 -15.73 -7.55
N ASN A 28 -13.81 -15.04 -8.58
CA ASN A 28 -13.87 -15.49 -9.96
C ASN A 28 -12.55 -16.14 -10.38
N GLU A 29 -12.64 -17.26 -11.05
CA GLU A 29 -11.49 -18.01 -11.56
C GLU A 29 -11.41 -17.92 -13.09
N THR A 30 -10.20 -17.88 -13.58
CA THR A 30 -9.88 -18.01 -15.02
C THR A 30 -8.48 -18.60 -15.14
N TRP A 31 -8.17 -19.13 -16.31
CA TRP A 31 -6.86 -19.67 -16.59
C TRP A 31 -6.50 -19.44 -18.07
N THR A 32 -5.23 -19.47 -18.36
CA THR A 32 -4.70 -19.43 -19.72
C THR A 32 -3.35 -20.16 -19.77
N VAL A 33 -2.92 -20.50 -20.96
CA VAL A 33 -1.57 -21.02 -21.23
C VAL A 33 -0.87 -20.01 -22.11
N ILE A 34 0.35 -19.65 -21.73
CA ILE A 34 1.19 -18.71 -22.47
C ILE A 34 2.42 -19.46 -22.93
N ASP A 35 2.51 -19.73 -24.23
CA ASP A 35 3.56 -20.55 -24.82
C ASP A 35 4.85 -19.76 -25.11
N THR A 36 4.80 -18.43 -25.09
CA THR A 36 5.94 -17.57 -25.42
C THR A 36 6.29 -16.69 -24.24
N GLU A 37 7.56 -16.71 -23.83
CA GLU A 37 8.06 -15.76 -22.83
C GLU A 37 7.92 -14.33 -23.34
N GLY A 38 7.52 -13.42 -22.45
CA GLY A 38 7.36 -12.02 -22.81
C GLY A 38 6.53 -11.23 -21.79
N THR A 39 6.37 -9.96 -22.08
CA THR A 39 5.53 -9.05 -21.28
C THR A 39 4.25 -8.74 -22.06
N TYR A 40 3.13 -9.04 -21.43
CA TYR A 40 1.79 -8.85 -21.97
C TYR A 40 1.08 -7.77 -21.22
N HIS A 41 0.51 -6.81 -21.94
CA HIS A 41 -0.17 -5.66 -21.35
C HIS A 41 -1.68 -5.78 -21.45
N GLY A 42 -2.32 -5.30 -20.41
CA GLY A 42 -3.77 -5.21 -20.31
C GLY A 42 -4.20 -3.99 -19.52
N GLN A 43 -5.48 -3.91 -19.26
CA GLN A 43 -6.09 -2.81 -18.53
C GLN A 43 -7.37 -3.27 -17.83
N CYS A 44 -7.88 -2.47 -16.91
CA CYS A 44 -9.23 -2.63 -16.42
C CYS A 44 -10.21 -2.36 -17.59
N ALA A 45 -11.17 -3.25 -17.79
CA ALA A 45 -12.14 -3.19 -18.90
C ALA A 45 -13.60 -3.08 -18.42
N GLU A 46 -13.80 -2.68 -17.16
CA GLU A 46 -15.10 -2.32 -16.58
C GLU A 46 -15.00 -0.95 -15.92
N ASN A 47 -15.97 -0.07 -16.18
CA ASN A 47 -15.95 1.28 -15.63
C ASN A 47 -16.05 1.23 -14.11
N CYS A 48 -14.95 1.50 -13.43
CA CYS A 48 -14.81 1.42 -11.97
C CYS A 48 -14.71 2.79 -11.29
N GLY A 49 -14.97 3.89 -12.02
CA GLY A 49 -14.96 5.23 -11.47
C GLY A 49 -13.68 6.01 -11.73
N THR A 50 -13.36 6.95 -10.84
CA THR A 50 -12.16 7.80 -10.95
C THR A 50 -10.88 6.95 -10.96
N GLY A 51 -10.05 7.18 -11.95
CA GLY A 51 -8.80 6.42 -12.11
C GLY A 51 -8.93 5.16 -12.97
N HIS A 52 -10.10 4.83 -13.51
CA HIS A 52 -10.31 3.68 -14.37
C HIS A 52 -9.28 3.54 -15.51
N ALA A 53 -8.94 4.63 -16.16
CA ALA A 53 -7.94 4.63 -17.24
C ALA A 53 -6.48 4.47 -16.77
N PHE A 54 -6.23 4.56 -15.48
CA PHE A 54 -4.90 4.48 -14.86
C PHE A 54 -4.65 3.17 -14.11
N MET A 55 -5.31 2.10 -14.54
CA MET A 55 -5.20 0.75 -13.99
C MET A 55 -4.61 -0.23 -15.03
N PRO A 56 -3.33 -0.05 -15.42
CA PRO A 56 -2.69 -0.98 -16.34
C PRO A 56 -2.46 -2.34 -15.69
N ILE A 57 -2.46 -3.38 -16.51
CA ILE A 57 -2.10 -4.74 -16.13
C ILE A 57 -0.85 -5.13 -16.90
N GLN A 58 0.12 -5.71 -16.21
CA GLN A 58 1.30 -6.31 -16.82
C GLN A 58 1.45 -7.76 -16.38
N VAL A 59 1.53 -8.66 -17.34
CA VAL A 59 1.80 -10.08 -17.12
C VAL A 59 3.15 -10.40 -17.73
N ASN A 60 4.08 -10.85 -16.91
CA ASN A 60 5.40 -11.30 -17.35
C ASN A 60 5.40 -12.84 -17.40
N ALA A 61 5.37 -13.42 -18.59
CA ALA A 61 5.56 -14.84 -18.79
C ALA A 61 7.06 -15.13 -18.90
N ILE A 62 7.55 -15.99 -18.02
CA ILE A 62 8.96 -16.36 -17.92
C ILE A 62 9.09 -17.89 -17.88
N ALA A 63 10.26 -18.42 -18.21
CA ALA A 63 10.53 -19.85 -18.12
C ALA A 63 10.32 -20.39 -16.71
N GLY A 64 9.94 -21.66 -16.58
CA GLY A 64 9.57 -22.26 -15.29
C GLY A 64 10.69 -22.19 -14.25
N ASP A 65 11.93 -22.45 -14.65
CA ASP A 65 13.11 -22.36 -13.77
C ASP A 65 13.37 -20.94 -13.27
N LYS A 66 13.13 -19.92 -14.11
CA LYS A 66 13.19 -18.50 -13.71
C LYS A 66 12.06 -18.14 -12.78
N PHE A 67 10.85 -18.69 -13.02
CA PHE A 67 9.70 -18.48 -12.14
C PHE A 67 9.93 -19.07 -10.76
N ASP A 68 10.47 -20.30 -10.68
CA ASP A 68 10.78 -20.95 -9.40
C ASP A 68 11.84 -20.17 -8.61
N SER A 69 12.85 -19.65 -9.31
CA SER A 69 13.89 -18.81 -8.70
C SER A 69 13.30 -17.51 -8.18
N TRP A 70 12.49 -16.82 -8.98
CA TRP A 70 11.79 -15.60 -8.58
C TRP A 70 10.84 -15.86 -7.40
N MET A 71 10.06 -16.94 -7.42
CA MET A 71 9.16 -17.30 -6.33
C MET A 71 9.91 -17.54 -5.02
N SER A 72 11.05 -18.21 -5.09
CA SER A 72 11.92 -18.46 -3.94
C SER A 72 12.49 -17.16 -3.38
N GLU A 73 12.90 -16.24 -4.25
CA GLU A 73 13.37 -14.90 -3.86
C GLU A 73 12.24 -14.10 -3.19
N GLN A 74 11.04 -14.03 -3.80
CA GLN A 74 9.90 -13.32 -3.21
C GLN A 74 9.50 -13.89 -1.86
N LYS A 75 9.54 -15.22 -1.72
CA LYS A 75 9.29 -15.88 -0.42
C LYS A 75 10.34 -15.50 0.63
N SER A 76 11.60 -15.46 0.25
CA SER A 76 12.70 -15.05 1.15
C SER A 76 12.56 -13.58 1.58
N ILE A 77 12.24 -12.68 0.64
CA ILE A 77 11.99 -11.26 0.93
C ILE A 77 10.82 -11.11 1.89
N LYS A 78 9.71 -11.83 1.65
CA LYS A 78 8.54 -11.79 2.53
C LYS A 78 8.84 -12.29 3.93
N LEU A 79 9.60 -13.38 4.05
CA LEU A 79 10.01 -13.92 5.35
C LEU A 79 10.96 -12.98 6.10
N ALA A 80 11.91 -12.36 5.40
CA ALA A 80 12.82 -11.37 5.98
C ALA A 80 12.05 -10.14 6.49
N LYS A 81 11.12 -9.59 5.69
CA LYS A 81 10.25 -8.48 6.10
C LYS A 81 9.37 -8.85 7.31
N ALA A 82 8.82 -10.06 7.34
CA ALA A 82 8.01 -10.52 8.46
C ALA A 82 8.87 -10.70 9.74
N ALA A 83 10.09 -11.23 9.62
CA ALA A 83 11.02 -11.34 10.73
C ALA A 83 11.45 -9.96 11.26
N GLU A 84 11.74 -9.02 10.38
CA GLU A 84 12.07 -7.63 10.73
C GLU A 84 10.91 -6.94 11.46
N ALA A 85 9.70 -7.11 10.97
CA ALA A 85 8.50 -6.51 11.57
C ALA A 85 8.12 -7.14 12.93
N SER A 86 8.46 -8.40 13.15
CA SER A 86 8.18 -9.13 14.40
C SER A 86 9.29 -9.00 15.44
N SER A 87 10.41 -8.35 15.11
CA SER A 87 11.52 -8.16 16.03
C SER A 87 11.09 -7.25 17.20
N GLU A 88 11.54 -7.60 18.42
CA GLU A 88 11.42 -6.72 19.60
C GLU A 88 12.44 -5.55 19.54
N THR A 89 13.03 -5.32 18.38
CA THR A 89 14.01 -4.27 18.17
C THR A 89 13.35 -2.91 18.36
N VAL A 90 13.92 -2.10 19.22
CA VAL A 90 13.59 -0.70 19.36
C VAL A 90 14.34 0.07 18.27
N TRP A 91 13.60 0.72 17.40
CA TRP A 91 14.14 1.47 16.28
C TRP A 91 14.48 2.89 16.69
N SER A 92 15.61 3.40 16.21
CA SER A 92 15.98 4.80 16.42
C SER A 92 15.10 5.75 15.59
N LYS A 93 15.10 7.03 15.97
CA LYS A 93 14.37 8.07 15.22
C LYS A 93 14.88 8.17 13.79
N GLU A 94 16.18 8.17 13.61
CA GLU A 94 16.85 8.30 12.32
C GLU A 94 16.44 7.18 11.36
N GLU A 95 16.42 5.94 11.85
CA GLU A 95 16.02 4.77 11.05
C GLU A 95 14.54 4.83 10.67
N LEU A 96 13.65 5.17 11.61
CA LEU A 96 12.22 5.30 11.34
C LEU A 96 11.94 6.46 10.39
N MET A 97 12.62 7.59 10.54
CA MET A 97 12.46 8.74 9.64
C MET A 97 12.88 8.41 8.21
N ALA A 98 14.05 7.79 8.01
CA ALA A 98 14.54 7.42 6.68
C ALA A 98 13.63 6.40 5.96
N ARG A 99 13.16 5.39 6.70
CA ARG A 99 12.20 4.40 6.19
C ARG A 99 10.85 5.05 5.91
N GLY A 100 10.38 5.88 6.83
CA GLY A 100 9.10 6.56 6.76
C GLY A 100 9.02 7.50 5.57
N GLU A 101 10.06 8.25 5.26
CA GLU A 101 10.13 9.11 4.07
C GLU A 101 9.94 8.30 2.79
N THR A 102 10.67 7.19 2.66
CA THR A 102 10.58 6.32 1.48
C THR A 102 9.18 5.73 1.32
N LEU A 103 8.61 5.20 2.41
CA LEU A 103 7.30 4.58 2.42
C LEU A 103 6.17 5.60 2.23
N TYR A 104 6.29 6.78 2.82
CA TYR A 104 5.37 7.88 2.63
C TYR A 104 5.31 8.33 1.16
N ASN A 105 6.46 8.55 0.55
CA ASN A 105 6.53 8.95 -0.86
C ASN A 105 5.94 7.90 -1.79
N THR A 106 6.02 6.62 -1.44
CA THR A 106 5.47 5.53 -2.24
C THR A 106 3.95 5.38 -2.07
N ASN A 107 3.44 5.53 -0.85
CA ASN A 107 2.07 5.12 -0.52
C ASN A 107 1.12 6.30 -0.24
N CYS A 108 1.63 7.42 0.25
CA CYS A 108 0.81 8.51 0.81
C CYS A 108 0.91 9.81 0.00
N ALA A 109 2.07 10.09 -0.59
CA ALA A 109 2.36 11.35 -1.28
C ALA A 109 1.48 11.62 -2.50
N ALA A 110 0.93 10.60 -3.13
CA ALA A 110 0.01 10.75 -4.26
C ALA A 110 -1.23 11.61 -3.90
N CYS A 111 -1.70 11.50 -2.66
CA CYS A 111 -2.84 12.27 -2.14
C CYS A 111 -2.38 13.43 -1.26
N HIS A 112 -1.42 13.18 -0.34
CA HIS A 112 -0.98 14.15 0.65
C HIS A 112 0.21 15.00 0.22
N LYS A 113 0.72 14.80 -1.01
CA LYS A 113 1.92 15.40 -1.61
C LYS A 113 3.22 15.12 -0.84
N PRO A 114 4.40 15.18 -1.49
CA PRO A 114 5.67 14.90 -0.83
C PRO A 114 6.02 15.88 0.31
N ASP A 115 5.49 17.09 0.26
CA ASP A 115 5.66 18.14 1.27
C ASP A 115 4.58 18.13 2.37
N GLY A 116 3.70 17.12 2.36
CA GLY A 116 2.62 17.01 3.34
C GLY A 116 1.52 18.08 3.24
N SER A 117 1.52 18.94 2.19
CA SER A 117 0.55 20.03 2.04
C SER A 117 -0.85 19.58 1.63
N GLY A 118 -0.95 18.37 1.08
CA GLY A 118 -2.22 17.82 0.59
C GLY A 118 -2.85 18.64 -0.53
N THR A 119 -4.14 18.43 -0.75
CA THR A 119 -4.96 19.20 -1.70
C THR A 119 -6.34 19.43 -1.08
N PRO A 120 -6.44 20.32 -0.09
CA PRO A 120 -7.72 20.63 0.56
C PRO A 120 -8.78 21.14 -0.46
N PRO A 121 -10.07 20.85 -0.25
CA PRO A 121 -10.63 20.11 0.88
C PRO A 121 -10.63 18.59 0.74
N VAL A 122 -10.22 18.03 -0.42
CA VAL A 122 -10.33 16.59 -0.73
C VAL A 122 -9.29 15.77 0.02
N PHE A 123 -8.03 16.20 -0.04
CA PHE A 123 -6.92 15.54 0.65
C PHE A 123 -6.32 16.52 1.67
N PRO A 124 -6.55 16.32 2.96
CA PRO A 124 -6.09 17.27 3.97
C PRO A 124 -4.58 17.33 4.05
N ALA A 125 -4.06 18.49 4.46
CA ALA A 125 -2.65 18.62 4.79
C ALA A 125 -2.31 17.79 6.04
N LEU A 126 -1.13 17.17 6.02
CA LEU A 126 -0.51 16.50 7.17
C LEU A 126 0.46 17.46 7.88
N ALA A 127 1.10 18.36 7.13
CA ALA A 127 1.89 19.44 7.67
C ALA A 127 1.01 20.34 8.56
N GLY A 128 1.35 20.48 9.82
CA GLY A 128 0.57 21.26 10.83
C GLY A 128 -0.75 20.63 11.24
N SER A 129 -1.07 19.41 10.81
CA SER A 129 -2.31 18.72 11.13
C SER A 129 -2.41 18.37 12.61
N SER A 130 -3.55 18.67 13.24
CA SER A 130 -3.83 18.26 14.62
C SER A 130 -3.94 16.73 14.80
N ILE A 131 -4.24 16.00 13.73
CA ILE A 131 -4.21 14.52 13.74
C ILE A 131 -2.76 14.05 13.72
N ALA A 132 -1.95 14.59 12.78
CA ALA A 132 -0.56 14.17 12.64
C ALA A 132 0.34 14.58 13.82
N THR A 133 0.05 15.69 14.50
CA THR A 133 0.86 16.20 15.63
C THR A 133 0.24 15.97 16.99
N GLY A 134 -1.01 15.53 17.06
CA GLY A 134 -1.74 15.30 18.30
C GLY A 134 -1.48 13.91 18.90
N ASP A 135 -2.54 13.28 19.41
CA ASP A 135 -2.49 11.95 20.02
C ASP A 135 -2.01 10.87 19.02
N PRO A 136 -0.88 10.17 19.29
CA PRO A 136 -0.38 9.12 18.43
C PRO A 136 -1.38 7.99 18.18
N ALA A 137 -2.20 7.65 19.17
CA ALA A 137 -3.18 6.58 19.03
C ALA A 137 -4.26 6.92 18.01
N LYS A 138 -4.70 8.18 17.95
CA LYS A 138 -5.65 8.65 16.93
C LYS A 138 -5.02 8.67 15.53
N HIS A 139 -3.77 9.07 15.43
CA HIS A 139 -3.05 9.07 14.17
C HIS A 139 -2.90 7.64 13.65
N LEU A 140 -2.46 6.70 14.51
CA LEU A 140 -2.40 5.27 14.18
C LEU A 140 -3.75 4.72 13.75
N GLU A 141 -4.82 5.05 14.45
CA GLU A 141 -6.16 4.59 14.09
C GLU A 141 -6.54 4.99 12.67
N VAL A 142 -6.30 6.24 12.28
CA VAL A 142 -6.59 6.74 10.92
C VAL A 142 -5.77 6.02 9.87
N VAL A 143 -4.48 5.78 10.12
CA VAL A 143 -3.63 5.07 9.16
C VAL A 143 -4.03 3.59 9.06
N ILE A 144 -4.30 2.92 10.18
CA ILE A 144 -4.64 1.51 10.22
C ILE A 144 -6.02 1.24 9.61
N LYS A 145 -7.04 2.01 10.04
CA LYS A 145 -8.45 1.75 9.71
C LYS A 145 -9.00 2.60 8.58
N GLY A 146 -8.26 3.61 8.13
CA GLY A 146 -8.74 4.62 7.20
C GLY A 146 -9.68 5.64 7.87
N ALA A 147 -10.24 6.53 7.08
CA ALA A 147 -11.23 7.51 7.54
C ALA A 147 -12.56 7.25 6.83
N ALA A 148 -13.56 6.78 7.57
CA ALA A 148 -14.85 6.42 7.02
C ALA A 148 -15.52 7.57 6.26
N GLY A 149 -16.07 7.30 5.09
CA GLY A 149 -16.71 8.29 4.23
C GLY A 149 -15.75 9.20 3.45
N THR A 150 -14.45 8.92 3.47
CA THR A 150 -13.42 9.65 2.74
C THR A 150 -12.62 8.76 1.81
N ALA A 151 -11.71 9.35 1.00
CA ALA A 151 -10.78 8.61 0.15
C ALA A 151 -9.59 8.01 0.94
N MET A 152 -9.44 8.26 2.24
CA MET A 152 -8.37 7.70 3.05
C MET A 152 -8.62 6.23 3.34
N SER A 153 -7.91 5.37 2.61
CA SER A 153 -8.03 3.92 2.71
C SER A 153 -7.37 3.37 3.99
N ALA A 154 -7.82 2.19 4.41
CA ALA A 154 -7.20 1.44 5.51
C ALA A 154 -5.88 0.81 5.04
N TRP A 155 -4.78 1.10 5.72
CA TRP A 155 -3.46 0.56 5.42
C TRP A 155 -3.07 -0.65 6.28
N GLY A 156 -3.83 -0.91 7.35
CA GLY A 156 -3.55 -2.00 8.28
C GLY A 156 -3.45 -3.39 7.64
N GLY A 157 -4.16 -3.64 6.53
CA GLY A 157 -4.07 -4.91 5.79
C GLY A 157 -2.95 -4.95 4.74
N GLN A 158 -2.32 -3.81 4.43
CA GLN A 158 -1.36 -3.67 3.33
C GLN A 158 0.07 -3.47 3.82
N LEU A 159 0.24 -2.79 4.95
CA LEU A 159 1.53 -2.46 5.55
C LEU A 159 1.72 -3.23 6.87
N ASN A 160 2.95 -3.65 7.15
CA ASN A 160 3.31 -4.28 8.41
C ASN A 160 3.51 -3.24 9.52
N ASP A 161 3.71 -3.71 10.77
CA ASP A 161 3.79 -2.83 11.93
C ASP A 161 4.99 -1.88 11.88
N LEU A 162 6.14 -2.32 11.38
CA LEU A 162 7.32 -1.47 11.20
C LEU A 162 7.09 -0.42 10.12
N GLU A 163 6.46 -0.78 9.00
CA GLU A 163 6.17 0.14 7.92
C GLU A 163 5.20 1.24 8.37
N ILE A 164 4.16 0.90 9.11
CA ILE A 164 3.22 1.89 9.69
C ILE A 164 3.92 2.75 10.74
N ALA A 165 4.70 2.14 11.63
CA ALA A 165 5.45 2.87 12.65
C ALA A 165 6.40 3.92 12.03
N ALA A 166 7.09 3.54 10.96
CA ALA A 166 8.00 4.43 10.24
C ALA A 166 7.25 5.59 9.56
N ILE A 167 6.15 5.30 8.84
CA ILE A 167 5.32 6.33 8.20
C ILE A 167 4.79 7.32 9.24
N VAL A 168 4.17 6.82 10.30
CA VAL A 168 3.57 7.68 11.33
C VAL A 168 4.65 8.51 12.04
N THR A 169 5.80 7.93 12.35
CA THR A 169 6.94 8.67 12.92
C THR A 169 7.40 9.78 11.97
N TYR A 170 7.49 9.50 10.67
CA TYR A 170 7.86 10.50 9.66
C TYR A 170 6.84 11.64 9.59
N GLU A 171 5.55 11.33 9.44
CA GLU A 171 4.48 12.32 9.34
C GLU A 171 4.41 13.23 10.59
N ARG A 172 4.74 12.69 11.75
CA ARG A 172 4.76 13.43 13.04
C ARG A 172 5.96 14.36 13.19
N ASN A 173 7.04 14.15 12.43
CA ASN A 173 8.29 14.87 12.61
C ASN A 173 8.82 15.55 11.32
N ALA A 174 8.15 15.41 10.16
CA ALA A 174 8.52 16.04 8.90
C ALA A 174 7.76 17.38 8.68
N TRP A 175 8.18 18.15 7.68
CA TRP A 175 7.52 19.37 7.17
C TRP A 175 7.24 20.45 8.21
N GLY A 176 8.04 20.51 9.26
CA GLY A 176 7.83 21.41 10.38
C GLY A 176 6.91 20.85 11.47
N ASN A 177 6.33 19.67 11.30
CA ASN A 177 5.76 18.92 12.40
C ASN A 177 6.90 18.53 13.34
N ASN A 178 6.74 18.80 14.61
CA ASN A 178 7.77 18.52 15.62
C ASN A 178 7.12 17.94 16.87
N ALA A 179 6.42 16.84 16.71
CA ALA A 179 5.80 16.13 17.83
C ALA A 179 6.86 15.56 18.79
N GLY A 180 8.06 15.28 18.29
CA GLY A 180 9.21 14.86 19.09
C GLY A 180 9.17 13.41 19.54
N ASP A 181 8.03 12.73 19.35
CA ASP A 181 7.82 11.33 19.73
C ASP A 181 8.15 10.36 18.59
N LEU A 182 8.24 9.09 18.95
CA LEU A 182 8.45 7.97 18.05
C LEU A 182 7.28 7.00 18.21
N VAL A 183 6.88 6.40 17.10
CA VAL A 183 5.97 5.25 17.10
C VAL A 183 6.80 4.01 16.80
N GLN A 184 6.72 3.01 17.68
CA GLN A 184 7.42 1.74 17.52
C GLN A 184 6.48 0.68 16.90
N PRO A 185 7.01 -0.39 16.28
CA PRO A 185 6.19 -1.50 15.80
C PRO A 185 5.27 -2.10 16.87
N ALA A 186 5.72 -2.12 18.13
CA ALA A 186 4.92 -2.58 19.25
C ALA A 186 3.65 -1.72 19.49
N ASP A 187 3.74 -0.41 19.27
CA ASP A 187 2.59 0.51 19.42
C ASP A 187 1.56 0.25 18.32
N VAL A 188 2.03 0.01 17.09
CA VAL A 188 1.17 -0.33 15.96
C VAL A 188 0.45 -1.66 16.21
N LYS A 189 1.19 -2.68 16.68
CA LYS A 189 0.63 -3.98 17.04
C LYS A 189 -0.44 -3.88 18.12
N ALA A 190 -0.25 -3.01 19.09
CA ALA A 190 -1.23 -2.77 20.15
C ALA A 190 -2.48 -2.01 19.65
N ALA A 191 -2.35 -1.22 18.57
CA ALA A 191 -3.43 -0.42 18.00
C ALA A 191 -4.28 -1.18 16.94
N ARG A 192 -3.84 -2.37 16.48
CA ARG A 192 -4.58 -3.21 15.55
C ARG A 192 -5.70 -3.94 16.25
#